data_897ca209b2a6897918d5ade8a29c5bd2
#
_entry.id   897ca209b2a6897918d5ade8a29c5bd2
#
_cell.length_a   1.000
_cell.length_b   1.000
_cell.length_c   1.000
_cell.angle_alpha   90.00
_cell.angle_beta   90.00
_cell.angle_gamma   90.00
#
_symmetry.space_group_name_H-M   'P 1'
#
loop_
_entity.id
_entity.type
_entity.pdbx_description
1 polymer ?
#
loop_
_entity_poly.entity_id
_entity_poly.type
_entity_poly.pdbx_seq_one_letter_code
_entity_poly.pdbx_strand_id
1 'polypeptide(L)'
;TFGNFNTFLGYEVISPTANFNYSTSYLFSYGPFSHTGLKADFALSDDFSLMLAVMNRTDITELNLDGKYAYGAQFGYSGQYLNLLMDNGAYEIDYTGGFDVSEDFFLGLNAAYFDGGDNAAGFSGVALYPQLATSEDFTIGLRGEYFTELNGNFGAIGTGVDDSSVFAVTLTGSYSVDNLTIKPELRLDSSSDESGYFLDSDLVAQKSLSSIVIAAIYSF
;
A
#
# COMPACT_ATOMS: atom_id res chain seq x y z
N THR A 1 16.36 -9.95 12.35
CA THR A 1 15.17 -9.64 13.14
C THR A 1 14.45 -10.92 13.52
N PHE A 2 14.03 -11.04 14.77
CA PHE A 2 13.18 -12.12 15.27
C PHE A 2 12.03 -11.52 16.09
N GLY A 3 10.79 -11.94 15.82
CA GLY A 3 9.58 -11.44 16.47
C GLY A 3 8.56 -10.89 15.48
N ASN A 4 7.72 -9.96 15.92
CA ASN A 4 6.77 -9.26 15.06
C ASN A 4 7.44 -8.03 14.42
N PHE A 5 7.21 -7.81 13.12
CA PHE A 5 7.72 -6.68 12.36
C PHE A 5 6.72 -6.25 11.28
N ASN A 6 6.80 -4.99 10.88
CA ASN A 6 5.98 -4.47 9.79
C ASN A 6 6.26 -5.22 8.49
N THR A 7 5.27 -5.27 7.62
CA THR A 7 5.43 -5.87 6.30
C THR A 7 6.59 -5.25 5.53
N PHE A 8 7.17 -6.03 4.65
CA PHE A 8 8.16 -5.59 3.67
C PHE A 8 7.56 -5.42 2.26
N LEU A 9 6.24 -5.66 2.12
CA LEU A 9 5.48 -5.42 0.91
C LEU A 9 4.80 -4.05 0.98
N GLY A 10 4.54 -3.47 -0.18
CA GLY A 10 3.84 -2.20 -0.29
C GLY A 10 4.75 -0.97 -0.12
N TYR A 11 4.31 0.13 -0.66
CA TYR A 11 5.01 1.43 -0.61
C TYR A 11 4.67 2.23 0.64
N GLU A 12 3.41 2.17 1.05
CA GLU A 12 2.91 2.87 2.25
C GLU A 12 3.19 2.06 3.52
N VAL A 13 3.21 2.73 4.65
CA VAL A 13 3.44 2.13 5.97
C VAL A 13 2.25 2.37 6.90
N ILE A 14 2.12 1.59 7.98
CA ILE A 14 1.01 1.65 8.94
C ILE A 14 0.88 3.04 9.58
N SER A 15 2.01 3.70 9.89
CA SER A 15 1.97 5.04 10.48
C SER A 15 1.65 6.10 9.43
N PRO A 16 0.48 6.76 9.48
CA PRO A 16 0.12 7.77 8.48
C PRO A 16 1.04 8.99 8.51
N THR A 17 1.79 9.17 9.58
CA THR A 17 2.77 10.26 9.71
C THR A 17 4.01 10.05 8.84
N ALA A 18 4.31 8.80 8.48
CA ALA A 18 5.44 8.44 7.64
C ALA A 18 5.07 8.35 6.14
N ASN A 19 3.78 8.41 5.80
CA ASN A 19 3.30 8.47 4.43
C ASN A 19 3.16 9.91 3.97
N PHE A 20 3.41 10.17 2.68
CA PHE A 20 3.15 11.50 2.12
C PHE A 20 1.64 11.80 2.12
N ASN A 21 0.81 10.92 1.54
CA ASN A 21 -0.64 10.98 1.64
C ASN A 21 -1.08 10.51 3.03
N TYR A 22 -2.08 11.17 3.62
CA TYR A 22 -2.58 10.80 4.94
C TYR A 22 -3.51 9.57 4.88
N SER A 23 -4.41 9.52 3.89
CA SER A 23 -5.20 8.31 3.61
C SER A 23 -4.38 7.26 2.85
N THR A 24 -4.68 6.00 3.09
CA THR A 24 -3.98 4.88 2.47
C THR A 24 -4.59 4.48 1.12
N SER A 25 -3.78 3.87 0.26
CA SER A 25 -4.19 3.23 -0.99
C SER A 25 -5.01 1.95 -0.75
N TYR A 26 -5.68 1.45 -1.76
CA TYR A 26 -6.27 0.11 -1.75
C TYR A 26 -5.17 -0.95 -1.67
N LEU A 27 -4.08 -0.79 -2.40
CA LEU A 27 -2.92 -1.69 -2.34
C LEU A 27 -2.40 -1.86 -0.92
N PHE A 28 -2.25 -0.77 -0.15
CA PHE A 28 -1.86 -0.85 1.25
C PHE A 28 -2.95 -1.49 2.12
N SER A 29 -4.23 -1.08 1.93
CA SER A 29 -5.34 -1.48 2.81
C SER A 29 -5.67 -2.98 2.70
N TYR A 30 -5.34 -3.62 1.59
CA TYR A 30 -5.62 -5.03 1.31
C TYR A 30 -4.38 -5.89 1.11
N GLY A 31 -3.20 -5.30 1.16
CA GLY A 31 -1.93 -5.99 1.35
C GLY A 31 -1.70 -6.39 2.81
N PRO A 32 -0.63 -7.13 3.11
CA PRO A 32 -0.27 -7.52 4.46
C PRO A 32 0.19 -6.32 5.30
N PHE A 33 -0.09 -6.35 6.62
CA PHE A 33 0.35 -5.31 7.55
C PHE A 33 1.57 -5.71 8.37
N SER A 34 1.61 -6.96 8.83
CA SER A 34 2.69 -7.42 9.70
C SER A 34 3.04 -8.88 9.49
N HIS A 35 4.23 -9.23 9.92
CA HIS A 35 4.73 -10.59 9.92
C HIS A 35 5.34 -10.94 11.28
N THR A 36 5.23 -12.19 11.68
CA THR A 36 5.89 -12.71 12.89
C THR A 36 6.76 -13.89 12.53
N GLY A 37 8.04 -13.80 12.78
CA GLY A 37 8.97 -14.86 12.42
C GLY A 37 10.43 -14.47 12.51
N LEU A 38 11.24 -15.06 11.66
CA LEU A 38 12.64 -14.78 11.50
C LEU A 38 12.89 -14.14 10.14
N LYS A 39 13.52 -12.97 10.13
CA LYS A 39 13.93 -12.22 8.95
C LYS A 39 15.44 -11.99 9.00
N ALA A 40 16.12 -12.26 7.88
CA ALA A 40 17.53 -12.00 7.70
C ALA A 40 17.76 -11.04 6.54
N ASP A 41 18.44 -9.94 6.80
CA ASP A 41 18.77 -8.90 5.84
C ASP A 41 20.27 -8.96 5.51
N PHE A 42 20.63 -8.95 4.24
CA PHE A 42 21.99 -9.04 3.71
C PHE A 42 22.28 -7.82 2.84
N ALA A 43 23.27 -7.02 3.22
CA ALA A 43 23.87 -6.04 2.33
C ALA A 43 24.89 -6.75 1.44
N LEU A 44 24.57 -6.94 0.15
CA LEU A 44 25.44 -7.66 -0.79
C LEU A 44 26.47 -6.74 -1.43
N SER A 45 26.12 -5.46 -1.60
CA SER A 45 27.00 -4.35 -2.00
C SER A 45 26.42 -3.03 -1.51
N ASP A 46 27.00 -1.90 -1.89
CA ASP A 46 26.48 -0.56 -1.57
C ASP A 46 25.08 -0.33 -2.16
N ASP A 47 24.80 -0.92 -3.32
CA ASP A 47 23.54 -0.74 -4.02
C ASP A 47 22.58 -1.94 -3.89
N PHE A 48 23.10 -3.14 -3.58
CA PHE A 48 22.32 -4.39 -3.62
C PHE A 48 22.05 -4.94 -2.23
N SER A 49 20.81 -5.28 -1.96
CA SER A 49 20.38 -5.98 -0.74
C SER A 49 19.50 -7.20 -1.05
N LEU A 50 19.51 -8.15 -0.12
CA LEU A 50 18.63 -9.31 -0.12
C LEU A 50 18.06 -9.48 1.28
N MET A 51 16.75 -9.68 1.40
CA MET A 51 16.09 -10.12 2.61
C MET A 51 15.44 -11.47 2.36
N LEU A 52 15.54 -12.37 3.35
CA LEU A 52 14.85 -13.65 3.37
C LEU A 52 14.11 -13.80 4.70
N ALA A 53 12.89 -14.35 4.67
CA ALA A 53 12.08 -14.54 5.86
C ALA A 53 11.34 -15.88 5.87
N VAL A 54 11.20 -16.43 7.08
CA VAL A 54 10.27 -17.52 7.42
C VAL A 54 9.40 -17.04 8.56
N MET A 55 8.09 -17.08 8.35
CA MET A 55 7.14 -16.36 9.20
C MET A 55 5.90 -17.23 9.47
N ASN A 56 5.14 -16.89 10.48
CA ASN A 56 3.76 -17.33 10.58
C ASN A 56 2.98 -16.87 9.34
N ARG A 57 1.78 -17.38 9.17
CA ARG A 57 0.88 -16.88 8.16
C ARG A 57 0.66 -15.37 8.31
N THR A 58 0.44 -14.70 7.21
CA THR A 58 0.30 -13.24 7.11
C THR A 58 -0.68 -12.68 8.14
N ASP A 59 -0.29 -11.61 8.80
CA ASP A 59 -1.04 -10.90 9.86
C ASP A 59 -1.41 -11.73 11.10
N ILE A 60 -0.81 -12.93 11.25
CA ILE A 60 -1.00 -13.77 12.44
C ILE A 60 0.22 -13.70 13.35
N THR A 61 0.05 -13.09 14.53
CA THR A 61 1.15 -12.84 15.47
C THR A 61 1.54 -14.08 16.28
N GLU A 62 0.57 -14.77 16.90
CA GLU A 62 0.87 -15.81 17.90
C GLU A 62 0.36 -17.21 17.51
N LEU A 63 -0.63 -17.27 16.62
CA LEU A 63 -1.35 -18.49 16.34
C LEU A 63 -0.83 -19.16 15.06
N ASN A 64 -0.43 -20.45 15.16
CA ASN A 64 -0.10 -21.29 14.02
C ASN A 64 -0.75 -22.66 14.20
N LEU A 65 -2.07 -22.73 13.94
CA LEU A 65 -2.89 -23.92 14.20
C LEU A 65 -2.63 -25.07 13.21
N ASP A 66 -2.26 -24.75 11.99
CA ASP A 66 -2.05 -25.73 10.93
C ASP A 66 -0.57 -26.11 10.73
N GLY A 67 0.34 -25.50 11.49
CA GLY A 67 1.79 -25.73 11.40
C GLY A 67 2.43 -25.28 10.10
N LYS A 68 1.75 -24.43 9.32
CA LYS A 68 2.26 -23.90 8.05
C LYS A 68 2.92 -22.55 8.26
N TYR A 69 3.91 -22.25 7.42
CA TYR A 69 4.69 -21.03 7.47
C TYR A 69 4.61 -20.30 6.13
N ALA A 70 4.66 -18.97 6.21
CA ALA A 70 4.87 -18.12 5.07
C ALA A 70 6.37 -17.89 4.83
N TYR A 71 6.73 -17.63 3.58
CA TYR A 71 8.09 -17.37 3.14
C TYR A 71 8.13 -16.04 2.41
N GLY A 72 9.13 -15.22 2.74
CA GLY A 72 9.33 -13.92 2.14
C GLY A 72 10.71 -13.76 1.54
N ALA A 73 10.80 -12.98 0.47
CA ALA A 73 12.06 -12.49 -0.08
C ALA A 73 11.89 -11.05 -0.58
N GLN A 74 12.91 -10.24 -0.42
CA GLN A 74 12.99 -8.91 -0.98
C GLN A 74 14.34 -8.72 -1.65
N PHE A 75 14.34 -8.26 -2.90
CA PHE A 75 15.54 -7.88 -3.66
C PHE A 75 15.56 -6.37 -3.75
N GLY A 76 16.56 -5.74 -3.15
CA GLY A 76 16.75 -4.30 -3.20
C GLY A 76 17.86 -3.90 -4.14
N TYR A 77 17.64 -2.86 -4.92
CA TYR A 77 18.65 -2.21 -5.76
C TYR A 77 18.43 -0.70 -5.81
N SER A 78 19.37 0.07 -5.26
CA SER A 78 19.36 1.54 -5.32
C SER A 78 17.99 2.17 -4.97
N GLY A 79 17.36 1.73 -3.85
CA GLY A 79 16.05 2.24 -3.40
C GLY A 79 14.84 1.66 -4.13
N GLN A 80 15.04 0.68 -5.01
CA GLN A 80 13.98 -0.07 -5.66
C GLN A 80 13.89 -1.47 -5.04
N TYR A 81 12.69 -2.00 -4.85
CA TYR A 81 12.49 -3.29 -4.19
C TYR A 81 11.50 -4.16 -4.97
N LEU A 82 11.91 -5.40 -5.22
CA LEU A 82 11.02 -6.47 -5.67
C LEU A 82 10.78 -7.40 -4.49
N ASN A 83 9.53 -7.51 -4.08
CA ASN A 83 9.08 -8.27 -2.93
C ASN A 83 8.31 -9.51 -3.38
N LEU A 84 8.55 -10.62 -2.69
CA LEU A 84 7.87 -11.89 -2.90
C LEU A 84 7.37 -12.42 -1.58
N LEU A 85 6.09 -12.79 -1.51
CA LEU A 85 5.47 -13.46 -0.37
C LEU A 85 4.78 -14.73 -0.86
N MET A 86 4.97 -15.83 -0.15
CA MET A 86 4.27 -17.09 -0.35
C MET A 86 3.63 -17.52 0.96
N ASP A 87 2.32 -17.70 0.99
CA ASP A 87 1.56 -18.07 2.18
C ASP A 87 0.52 -19.14 1.85
N ASN A 88 0.83 -20.41 2.15
CA ASN A 88 -0.11 -21.53 2.05
C ASN A 88 -0.84 -21.66 0.70
N GLY A 89 -0.11 -21.56 -0.39
CA GLY A 89 -0.65 -21.66 -1.76
C GLY A 89 -1.01 -20.31 -2.38
N ALA A 90 -1.24 -19.28 -1.58
CA ALA A 90 -1.30 -17.90 -2.06
C ALA A 90 0.09 -17.32 -2.28
N TYR A 91 0.21 -16.34 -3.16
CA TYR A 91 1.45 -15.60 -3.33
C TYR A 91 1.20 -14.14 -3.73
N GLU A 92 2.14 -13.29 -3.37
CA GLU A 92 2.17 -11.89 -3.77
C GLU A 92 3.52 -11.53 -4.36
N ILE A 93 3.48 -10.80 -5.47
CA ILE A 93 4.63 -10.14 -6.09
C ILE A 93 4.35 -8.65 -6.03
N ASP A 94 5.24 -7.93 -5.38
CA ASP A 94 5.09 -6.49 -5.18
C ASP A 94 6.39 -5.79 -5.58
N TYR A 95 6.26 -4.66 -6.26
CA TYR A 95 7.35 -3.75 -6.56
C TYR A 95 7.10 -2.41 -5.90
N THR A 96 8.10 -1.93 -5.17
CA THR A 96 8.09 -0.59 -4.59
C THR A 96 9.37 0.16 -4.93
N GLY A 97 9.25 1.44 -5.19
CA GLY A 97 10.41 2.26 -5.46
C GLY A 97 10.12 3.74 -5.51
N GLY A 98 11.19 4.53 -5.56
CA GLY A 98 11.11 5.97 -5.69
C GLY A 98 12.26 6.50 -6.54
N PHE A 99 12.00 7.59 -7.26
CA PHE A 99 12.92 8.23 -8.17
C PHE A 99 12.98 9.72 -7.88
N ASP A 100 14.15 10.24 -7.53
CA ASP A 100 14.44 11.67 -7.53
C ASP A 100 14.65 12.12 -8.97
N VAL A 101 13.56 12.61 -9.60
CA VAL A 101 13.57 13.03 -11.01
C VAL A 101 14.28 14.38 -11.16
N SER A 102 14.15 15.24 -10.14
CA SER A 102 14.91 16.49 -9.98
C SER A 102 15.07 16.80 -8.50
N GLU A 103 15.73 17.91 -8.15
CA GLU A 103 15.89 18.37 -6.76
C GLU A 103 14.54 18.62 -6.07
N ASP A 104 13.52 19.03 -6.83
CA ASP A 104 12.20 19.37 -6.29
C ASP A 104 11.12 18.32 -6.61
N PHE A 105 11.40 17.35 -7.51
CA PHE A 105 10.38 16.40 -7.97
C PHE A 105 10.77 14.94 -7.71
N PHE A 106 9.97 14.29 -6.87
CA PHE A 106 10.05 12.87 -6.55
C PHE A 106 8.88 12.11 -7.17
N LEU A 107 9.11 10.90 -7.65
CA LEU A 107 8.09 9.97 -8.14
C LEU A 107 8.21 8.63 -7.42
N GLY A 108 7.23 8.32 -6.55
CA GLY A 108 7.07 7.00 -5.96
C GLY A 108 6.21 6.09 -6.83
N LEU A 109 6.43 4.78 -6.72
CA LEU A 109 5.70 3.75 -7.44
C LEU A 109 5.47 2.53 -6.55
N ASN A 110 4.25 2.00 -6.58
CA ASN A 110 3.91 0.68 -6.09
C ASN A 110 3.15 -0.09 -7.17
N ALA A 111 3.46 -1.37 -7.35
CA ALA A 111 2.71 -2.27 -8.22
C ALA A 111 2.67 -3.65 -7.58
N ALA A 112 1.49 -4.22 -7.39
CA ALA A 112 1.31 -5.51 -6.74
C ALA A 112 0.37 -6.43 -7.53
N TYR A 113 0.64 -7.72 -7.40
CA TYR A 113 -0.19 -8.82 -7.87
C TYR A 113 -0.27 -9.87 -6.76
N PHE A 114 -1.47 -10.12 -6.27
CA PHE A 114 -1.78 -11.14 -5.28
C PHE A 114 -2.69 -12.19 -5.88
N ASP A 115 -2.32 -13.46 -5.73
CA ASP A 115 -3.13 -14.64 -6.09
C ASP A 115 -3.47 -15.38 -4.80
N GLY A 116 -4.76 -15.52 -4.50
CA GLY A 116 -5.24 -16.18 -3.28
C GLY A 116 -5.03 -17.72 -3.27
N GLY A 117 -4.59 -18.31 -4.39
CA GLY A 117 -4.41 -19.75 -4.54
C GLY A 117 -5.74 -20.52 -4.65
N ASP A 118 -5.69 -21.75 -5.13
CA ASP A 118 -6.82 -22.72 -5.15
C ASP A 118 -8.19 -22.12 -5.55
N ASN A 119 -8.23 -21.29 -6.59
CA ASN A 119 -9.40 -20.54 -7.07
C ASN A 119 -9.95 -19.50 -6.07
N ALA A 120 -9.16 -19.08 -5.10
CA ALA A 120 -9.52 -17.94 -4.26
C ALA A 120 -9.29 -16.63 -5.00
N ALA A 121 -10.10 -15.61 -4.65
CA ALA A 121 -9.95 -14.28 -5.20
C ALA A 121 -8.59 -13.67 -4.82
N GLY A 122 -8.08 -12.83 -5.68
CA GLY A 122 -6.87 -12.06 -5.51
C GLY A 122 -7.08 -10.61 -5.92
N PHE A 123 -5.98 -9.89 -6.09
CA PHE A 123 -6.00 -8.53 -6.61
C PHE A 123 -4.75 -8.20 -7.41
N SER A 124 -4.86 -7.15 -8.19
CA SER A 124 -3.68 -6.45 -8.72
C SER A 124 -3.91 -4.94 -8.73
N GLY A 125 -2.82 -4.19 -8.75
CA GLY A 125 -2.94 -2.75 -8.82
C GLY A 125 -1.61 -2.07 -9.05
N VAL A 126 -1.71 -0.78 -9.36
CA VAL A 126 -0.58 0.13 -9.50
C VAL A 126 -0.95 1.48 -8.90
N ALA A 127 -0.02 2.06 -8.16
CA ALA A 127 -0.13 3.40 -7.60
C ALA A 127 1.12 4.22 -7.91
N LEU A 128 0.92 5.46 -8.32
CA LEU A 128 1.96 6.45 -8.57
C LEU A 128 1.84 7.58 -7.55
N TYR A 129 2.97 8.06 -7.06
CA TYR A 129 3.07 9.07 -6.01
C TYR A 129 3.99 10.24 -6.43
N PRO A 130 3.61 11.04 -7.45
CA PRO A 130 4.37 12.25 -7.78
C PRO A 130 4.25 13.27 -6.66
N GLN A 131 5.39 13.86 -6.27
CA GLN A 131 5.51 14.89 -5.24
C GLN A 131 6.39 16.02 -5.76
N LEU A 132 5.95 17.26 -5.57
CA LEU A 132 6.65 18.47 -5.97
C LEU A 132 6.86 19.38 -4.75
N ALA A 133 8.11 19.57 -4.34
CA ALA A 133 8.47 20.57 -3.36
C ALA A 133 8.39 21.96 -4.03
N THR A 134 7.47 22.80 -3.59
CA THR A 134 7.29 24.16 -4.13
C THR A 134 7.98 25.22 -3.31
N SER A 135 8.35 24.87 -2.07
CA SER A 135 9.20 25.65 -1.18
C SER A 135 9.83 24.74 -0.12
N GLU A 136 10.69 25.28 0.74
CA GLU A 136 11.30 24.53 1.85
C GLU A 136 10.25 23.97 2.82
N ASP A 137 9.10 24.65 2.97
CA ASP A 137 8.06 24.28 3.92
C ASP A 137 6.84 23.61 3.29
N PHE A 138 6.72 23.60 1.96
CA PHE A 138 5.50 23.10 1.29
C PHE A 138 5.77 22.19 0.10
N THR A 139 5.19 21.00 0.18
CA THR A 139 5.16 20.01 -0.90
C THR A 139 3.72 19.71 -1.29
N ILE A 140 3.44 19.64 -2.57
CA ILE A 140 2.19 19.14 -3.12
C ILE A 140 2.44 17.78 -3.77
N GLY A 141 1.54 16.83 -3.54
CA GLY A 141 1.65 15.52 -4.16
C GLY A 141 0.30 14.94 -4.52
N LEU A 142 0.36 13.98 -5.40
CA LEU A 142 -0.82 13.25 -5.88
C LEU A 142 -0.54 11.75 -5.72
N ARG A 143 -1.57 10.99 -5.35
CA ARG A 143 -1.59 9.55 -5.55
C ARG A 143 -2.63 9.23 -6.60
N GLY A 144 -2.22 8.56 -7.67
CA GLY A 144 -3.13 7.97 -8.66
C GLY A 144 -3.02 6.46 -8.56
N GLU A 145 -4.13 5.78 -8.28
CA GLU A 145 -4.17 4.34 -8.07
C GLU A 145 -5.22 3.69 -8.95
N TYR A 146 -4.87 2.56 -9.55
CA TYR A 146 -5.81 1.62 -10.14
C TYR A 146 -5.67 0.28 -9.41
N PHE A 147 -6.78 -0.20 -8.85
CA PHE A 147 -6.86 -1.47 -8.13
C PHE A 147 -7.97 -2.31 -8.73
N THR A 148 -7.73 -3.61 -8.93
CA THR A 148 -8.73 -4.54 -9.45
C THR A 148 -8.70 -5.86 -8.69
N GLU A 149 -9.88 -6.40 -8.40
CA GLU A 149 -10.06 -7.75 -7.89
C GLU A 149 -9.89 -8.76 -9.02
N LEU A 150 -9.42 -9.96 -8.72
CA LEU A 150 -9.10 -11.01 -9.68
C LEU A 150 -9.68 -12.34 -9.22
N ASN A 151 -10.13 -13.16 -10.17
CA ASN A 151 -10.66 -14.51 -9.94
C ASN A 151 -11.87 -14.52 -8.99
N GLY A 152 -12.70 -13.49 -9.03
CA GLY A 152 -13.89 -13.33 -8.22
C GLY A 152 -13.88 -12.07 -7.36
N ASN A 153 -14.66 -12.09 -6.28
CA ASN A 153 -14.80 -11.00 -5.35
C ASN A 153 -13.83 -11.18 -4.18
N PHE A 154 -12.76 -10.39 -4.15
CA PHE A 154 -11.82 -10.33 -3.04
C PHE A 154 -12.41 -9.62 -1.81
N GLY A 155 -13.42 -8.77 -2.02
CA GLY A 155 -14.10 -8.01 -0.98
C GLY A 155 -13.44 -6.68 -0.66
N ALA A 156 -12.40 -6.29 -1.38
CA ALA A 156 -11.69 -5.03 -1.19
C ALA A 156 -12.53 -3.83 -1.61
N ILE A 157 -13.19 -3.93 -2.75
CA ILE A 157 -14.08 -2.90 -3.27
C ILE A 157 -15.48 -3.06 -2.69
N GLY A 158 -15.85 -4.29 -2.27
CA GLY A 158 -17.09 -4.62 -1.56
C GLY A 158 -18.36 -4.57 -2.41
N THR A 159 -18.24 -4.48 -3.73
CA THR A 159 -19.38 -4.46 -4.64
C THR A 159 -20.20 -5.75 -4.60
N GLY A 160 -19.59 -6.86 -4.18
CA GLY A 160 -20.13 -8.21 -4.35
C GLY A 160 -20.12 -8.70 -5.80
N VAL A 161 -19.53 -7.92 -6.70
CA VAL A 161 -19.37 -8.23 -8.13
C VAL A 161 -17.95 -8.72 -8.37
N ASP A 162 -17.83 -9.84 -9.09
CA ASP A 162 -16.54 -10.41 -9.42
C ASP A 162 -15.73 -9.49 -10.33
N ASP A 163 -14.42 -9.50 -10.14
CA ASP A 163 -13.43 -8.77 -10.95
C ASP A 163 -13.68 -7.24 -11.03
N SER A 164 -14.27 -6.67 -9.97
CA SER A 164 -14.49 -5.23 -9.86
C SER A 164 -13.16 -4.47 -9.78
N SER A 165 -13.18 -3.21 -10.22
CA SER A 165 -12.02 -2.34 -10.12
C SER A 165 -12.38 -0.94 -9.61
N VAL A 166 -11.37 -0.25 -9.06
CA VAL A 166 -11.50 1.14 -8.60
C VAL A 166 -10.32 1.96 -9.11
N PHE A 167 -10.63 3.18 -9.55
CA PHE A 167 -9.66 4.22 -9.81
C PHE A 167 -9.76 5.27 -8.70
N ALA A 168 -8.66 5.50 -7.98
CA ALA A 168 -8.59 6.45 -6.88
C ALA A 168 -7.56 7.53 -7.17
N VAL A 169 -7.93 8.79 -6.90
CA VAL A 169 -7.02 9.94 -7.00
C VAL A 169 -7.05 10.68 -5.67
N THR A 170 -5.87 10.94 -5.12
CA THR A 170 -5.71 11.67 -3.85
C THR A 170 -4.73 12.81 -4.06
N LEU A 171 -5.17 14.04 -3.82
CA LEU A 171 -4.34 15.25 -3.82
C LEU A 171 -4.05 15.66 -2.38
N THR A 172 -2.77 15.79 -2.03
CA THR A 172 -2.33 16.14 -0.68
C THR A 172 -1.36 17.32 -0.75
N GLY A 173 -1.62 18.34 0.07
CA GLY A 173 -0.62 19.33 0.43
C GLY A 173 0.06 18.93 1.73
N SER A 174 1.35 19.20 1.88
CA SER A 174 2.08 18.99 3.12
C SER A 174 2.80 20.28 3.47
N TYR A 175 2.32 20.98 4.50
CA TYR A 175 2.93 22.20 5.02
C TYR A 175 3.57 21.91 6.37
N SER A 176 4.88 22.11 6.47
CA SER A 176 5.67 21.83 7.67
C SER A 176 6.29 23.10 8.22
N VAL A 177 6.09 23.36 9.51
CA VAL A 177 6.73 24.45 10.24
C VAL A 177 7.18 23.94 11.61
N ASP A 178 8.46 24.01 11.89
CA ASP A 178 9.07 23.42 13.09
C ASP A 178 8.66 21.93 13.24
N ASN A 179 7.98 21.61 14.34
CA ASN A 179 7.52 20.25 14.65
C ASN A 179 6.07 19.98 14.21
N LEU A 180 5.42 20.92 13.52
CA LEU A 180 4.03 20.79 13.09
C LEU A 180 3.95 20.58 11.57
N THR A 181 3.25 19.56 11.13
CA THR A 181 2.89 19.34 9.73
C THR A 181 1.38 19.34 9.57
N ILE A 182 0.87 20.15 8.65
CA ILE A 182 -0.55 20.20 8.29
C ILE A 182 -0.72 19.59 6.91
N LYS A 183 -1.60 18.59 6.79
CA LYS A 183 -1.89 17.90 5.54
C LYS A 183 -3.37 18.03 5.16
N PRO A 184 -3.77 19.04 4.37
CA PRO A 184 -5.06 19.00 3.67
C PRO A 184 -5.01 17.96 2.55
N GLU A 185 -6.07 17.15 2.44
CA GLU A 185 -6.16 16.09 1.45
C GLU A 185 -7.57 16.02 0.84
N LEU A 186 -7.63 15.86 -0.48
CA LEU A 186 -8.84 15.60 -1.26
C LEU A 186 -8.69 14.24 -1.93
N ARG A 187 -9.69 13.37 -1.80
CA ARG A 187 -9.69 12.06 -2.43
C ARG A 187 -10.98 11.84 -3.21
N LEU A 188 -10.85 11.22 -4.38
CA LEU A 188 -11.93 10.77 -5.23
C LEU A 188 -11.69 9.31 -5.61
N ASP A 189 -12.64 8.44 -5.29
CA ASP A 189 -12.68 7.03 -5.69
C ASP A 189 -13.82 6.80 -6.66
N SER A 190 -13.59 6.02 -7.72
CA SER A 190 -14.57 5.67 -8.73
C SER A 190 -14.50 4.18 -9.05
N SER A 191 -15.59 3.46 -8.80
CA SER A 191 -15.73 2.03 -9.12
C SER A 191 -16.06 1.81 -10.59
N SER A 192 -15.62 0.68 -11.14
CA SER A 192 -16.05 0.20 -12.47
C SER A 192 -17.48 -0.29 -12.48
N ASP A 193 -18.03 -0.69 -11.33
CA ASP A 193 -19.39 -1.22 -11.22
C ASP A 193 -20.42 -0.11 -11.37
N GLU A 194 -21.29 -0.26 -12.35
CA GLU A 194 -22.38 0.68 -12.67
C GLU A 194 -23.48 0.71 -11.59
N SER A 195 -23.66 -0.38 -10.83
CA SER A 195 -24.63 -0.44 -9.73
C SER A 195 -24.22 0.40 -8.52
N GLY A 196 -22.96 0.85 -8.52
CA GLY A 196 -22.38 1.64 -7.44
C GLY A 196 -21.99 0.79 -6.25
N TYR A 197 -21.00 1.26 -5.52
CA TYR A 197 -20.44 0.58 -4.37
C TYR A 197 -20.44 1.44 -3.11
N PHE A 198 -20.15 2.72 -3.30
CA PHE A 198 -20.10 3.66 -2.19
C PHE A 198 -21.52 4.04 -1.76
N LEU A 199 -21.76 4.18 -0.47
CA LEU A 199 -23.07 4.58 0.06
C LEU A 199 -23.07 6.08 0.35
N ASP A 200 -24.10 6.77 -0.10
CA ASP A 200 -24.38 8.13 0.32
C ASP A 200 -25.06 8.19 1.71
N SER A 201 -25.42 9.39 2.15
CA SER A 201 -26.07 9.61 3.45
C SER A 201 -27.43 8.91 3.60
N ASP A 202 -28.08 8.60 2.50
CA ASP A 202 -29.36 7.91 2.45
C ASP A 202 -29.23 6.40 2.23
N LEU A 203 -27.98 5.88 2.31
CA LEU A 203 -27.59 4.49 2.06
C LEU A 203 -27.90 4.04 0.61
N VAL A 204 -27.92 4.98 -0.31
CA VAL A 204 -28.08 4.67 -1.73
C VAL A 204 -26.69 4.45 -2.34
N ALA A 205 -26.56 3.37 -3.10
CA ALA A 205 -25.31 3.01 -3.75
C ALA A 205 -24.90 4.06 -4.82
N GLN A 206 -23.66 4.48 -4.76
CA GLN A 206 -23.03 5.46 -5.63
C GLN A 206 -21.78 4.87 -6.29
N LYS A 207 -21.53 5.24 -7.54
CA LYS A 207 -20.35 4.80 -8.29
C LYS A 207 -19.06 5.47 -7.82
N SER A 208 -19.15 6.61 -7.17
CA SER A 208 -17.98 7.38 -6.73
C SER A 208 -18.15 7.90 -5.30
N LEU A 209 -17.02 8.07 -4.63
CA LEU A 209 -16.93 8.68 -3.31
C LEU A 209 -15.89 9.81 -3.36
N SER A 210 -16.23 10.94 -2.75
CA SER A 210 -15.25 12.00 -2.50
C SER A 210 -15.12 12.27 -1.01
N SER A 211 -13.89 12.52 -0.56
CA SER A 211 -13.60 12.86 0.83
C SER A 211 -12.60 14.00 0.95
N ILE A 212 -12.72 14.73 2.05
CA ILE A 212 -11.81 15.82 2.44
C ILE A 212 -11.31 15.50 3.84
N VAL A 213 -10.00 15.55 4.02
CA VAL A 213 -9.34 15.36 5.32
C VAL A 213 -8.39 16.53 5.55
N ILE A 214 -8.28 16.97 6.80
CA ILE A 214 -7.22 17.88 7.25
C ILE A 214 -6.57 17.21 8.46
N ALA A 215 -5.33 16.77 8.30
CA ALA A 215 -4.53 16.20 9.37
C ALA A 215 -3.55 17.24 9.93
N ALA A 216 -3.36 17.22 11.25
CA ALA A 216 -2.33 17.96 11.96
C ALA A 216 -1.44 16.97 12.71
N ILE A 217 -0.16 16.97 12.39
CA ILE A 217 0.84 16.04 12.91
C ILE A 217 1.86 16.83 13.69
N TYR A 218 2.03 16.52 14.97
CA TYR A 218 3.04 17.16 15.82
C TYR A 218 4.06 16.12 16.30
N SER A 219 5.34 16.40 16.06
CA SER A 219 6.47 15.58 16.51
C SER A 219 7.10 16.20 17.76
N PHE A 220 7.36 15.40 18.81
CA PHE A 220 7.93 15.83 20.09
C PHE A 220 9.08 14.92 20.55
#